data_402c99c979f884d0e31e0dffdc6934fb
#
_entry.id   402c99c979f884d0e31e0dffdc6934fb
#
_cell.length_a   1.000
_cell.length_b   1.000
_cell.length_c   1.000
_cell.angle_alpha   90.00
_cell.angle_beta   90.00
_cell.angle_gamma   90.00
#
_symmetry.space_group_name_H-M   'P 1'
#
loop_
_entity.id
_entity.type
_entity.pdbx_description
1 polymer ?
#
loop_
_entity_poly.entity_id
_entity_poly.type
_entity_poly.pdbx_seq_one_letter_code
_entity_poly.pdbx_strand_id
1 'polypeptide(L)'
;MAYNFKNDVDYNKSTEMTFEINAPQFSGKNVKVTAYVINDDCNYFDEWMKDRETYNITNDCFNWSPQDPQIDSPTTLMDENARNIYFNELYPKYTEASKLVPVDSTATVEYGKLIINTELDPHAVVFFELTPQG
;
A
#
# COMPACT_ATOMS: atom_id res chain seq x y z
N MET A 1 6.61 11.47 1.40
CA MET A 1 5.40 10.62 1.40
C MET A 1 4.20 11.47 1.00
N ALA A 2 3.36 10.96 0.13
CA ALA A 2 2.09 11.58 -0.23
C ALA A 2 0.99 10.53 -0.31
N TYR A 3 -0.25 10.98 -0.29
CA TYR A 3 -1.42 10.11 -0.38
C TYR A 3 -2.56 10.81 -1.12
N ASN A 4 -3.36 10.02 -1.82
CA ASN A 4 -4.59 10.43 -2.46
C ASN A 4 -5.77 9.82 -1.68
N PHE A 5 -6.19 10.48 -0.61
CA PHE A 5 -7.22 9.96 0.28
C PHE A 5 -8.45 10.88 0.32
N LYS A 6 -9.61 10.27 0.25
CA LYS A 6 -10.89 10.91 0.51
C LYS A 6 -11.72 9.97 1.40
N ASN A 7 -12.42 10.51 2.37
CA ASN A 7 -13.32 9.73 3.23
C ASN A 7 -14.63 9.40 2.49
N ASP A 8 -14.50 8.64 1.43
CA ASP A 8 -15.56 8.24 0.51
C ASP A 8 -15.09 6.95 -0.18
N VAL A 9 -15.70 5.82 0.13
CA VAL A 9 -15.30 4.50 -0.40
C VAL A 9 -15.53 4.36 -1.91
N ASP A 10 -16.42 5.17 -2.47
CA ASP A 10 -16.70 5.20 -3.89
C ASP A 10 -15.80 6.18 -4.67
N TYR A 11 -14.85 6.82 -3.97
CA TYR A 11 -13.91 7.73 -4.61
C TYR A 11 -12.96 6.98 -5.54
N ASN A 12 -13.00 7.30 -6.83
CA ASN A 12 -12.31 6.58 -7.90
C ASN A 12 -11.49 7.48 -8.82
N LYS A 13 -10.97 8.61 -8.30
CA LYS A 13 -10.20 9.55 -9.11
C LYS A 13 -8.73 9.51 -8.75
N SER A 14 -7.89 9.25 -9.74
CA SER A 14 -6.45 9.49 -9.64
C SER A 14 -6.15 10.98 -9.52
N THR A 15 -5.01 11.28 -8.93
CA THR A 15 -4.54 12.66 -8.72
C THR A 15 -3.09 12.79 -9.17
N GLU A 16 -2.85 13.71 -10.10
CA GLU A 16 -1.49 14.10 -10.48
C GLU A 16 -0.89 14.98 -9.37
N MET A 17 0.34 14.67 -8.98
CA MET A 17 1.08 15.41 -7.96
C MET A 17 2.48 15.76 -8.47
N THR A 18 2.90 16.98 -8.20
CA THR A 18 4.26 17.44 -8.44
C THR A 18 4.93 17.80 -7.13
N PHE A 19 6.05 17.18 -6.85
CA PHE A 19 6.89 17.48 -5.70
C PHE A 19 8.07 18.34 -6.14
N GLU A 20 8.20 19.51 -5.55
CA GLU A 20 9.36 20.37 -5.71
C GLU A 20 10.19 20.32 -4.43
N ILE A 21 11.41 19.81 -4.52
CA ILE A 21 12.30 19.61 -3.39
C ILE A 21 13.53 20.52 -3.57
N ASN A 22 13.75 21.41 -2.61
CA ASN A 22 14.92 22.27 -2.62
C ASN A 22 16.18 21.47 -2.23
N ALA A 23 17.12 21.35 -3.16
CA ALA A 23 18.35 20.58 -3.01
C ALA A 23 19.55 21.29 -3.67
N PRO A 24 19.83 22.55 -3.33
CA PRO A 24 20.84 23.37 -4.05
C PRO A 24 22.25 22.76 -4.00
N GLN A 25 22.57 22.01 -2.95
CA GLN A 25 23.87 21.32 -2.80
C GLN A 25 24.08 20.19 -3.80
N PHE A 26 23.02 19.74 -4.49
CA PHE A 26 23.07 18.70 -5.52
C PHE A 26 22.79 19.25 -6.92
N SER A 27 22.81 20.55 -7.11
CA SER A 27 22.53 21.17 -8.41
C SER A 27 23.44 20.62 -9.51
N GLY A 28 22.85 20.18 -10.62
CA GLY A 28 23.52 19.52 -11.74
C GLY A 28 23.83 18.04 -11.51
N LYS A 29 23.46 17.46 -10.38
CA LYS A 29 23.65 16.03 -10.09
C LYS A 29 22.38 15.23 -10.34
N ASN A 30 22.57 13.96 -10.66
CA ASN A 30 21.49 12.99 -10.71
C ASN A 30 21.15 12.47 -9.33
N VAL A 31 19.87 12.20 -9.12
CA VAL A 31 19.34 11.58 -7.92
C VAL A 31 18.56 10.34 -8.34
N LYS A 32 18.90 9.20 -7.75
CA LYS A 32 18.06 8.01 -7.83
C LYS A 32 16.82 8.25 -7.00
N VAL A 33 15.67 8.07 -7.60
CA VAL A 33 14.35 8.16 -6.95
C VAL A 33 13.78 6.76 -6.92
N THR A 34 13.62 6.20 -5.72
CA THR A 34 12.96 4.91 -5.51
C THR A 34 11.57 5.17 -4.94
N ALA A 35 10.53 4.79 -5.67
CA ALA A 35 9.15 4.94 -5.26
C ALA A 35 8.61 3.61 -4.71
N TYR A 36 7.90 3.67 -3.58
CA TYR A 36 7.13 2.58 -3.00
C TYR A 36 5.67 3.03 -2.95
N VAL A 37 4.81 2.29 -3.65
CA VAL A 37 3.38 2.62 -3.76
C VAL A 37 2.55 1.54 -3.07
N ILE A 38 1.62 1.97 -2.23
CA ILE A 38 0.56 1.13 -1.68
C ILE A 38 -0.73 1.58 -2.36
N ASN A 39 -1.34 0.70 -3.11
CA ASN A 39 -2.60 0.88 -3.82
C ASN A 39 -3.35 -0.46 -3.88
N ASP A 40 -4.36 -0.59 -4.71
CA ASP A 40 -5.14 -1.82 -4.85
C ASP A 40 -4.32 -2.99 -5.40
N ASP A 41 -3.25 -2.73 -6.16
CA ASP A 41 -2.33 -3.77 -6.66
C ASP A 41 -1.36 -4.30 -5.58
N CYS A 42 -1.26 -3.62 -4.45
CA CYS A 42 -0.35 -3.95 -3.34
C CYS A 42 -1.11 -4.17 -2.03
N ASN A 43 -2.24 -4.85 -2.11
CA ASN A 43 -3.02 -5.28 -0.95
C ASN A 43 -3.63 -6.66 -1.24
N TYR A 44 -4.20 -7.28 -0.22
CA TYR A 44 -4.77 -8.63 -0.33
C TYR A 44 -6.29 -8.67 -0.06
N PHE A 45 -6.95 -7.54 0.11
CA PHE A 45 -8.33 -7.52 0.58
C PHE A 45 -9.29 -8.21 -0.40
N ASP A 46 -9.20 -7.89 -1.68
CA ASP A 46 -10.05 -8.48 -2.72
C ASP A 46 -9.76 -9.99 -2.88
N GLU A 47 -8.49 -10.36 -2.78
CA GLU A 47 -8.09 -11.78 -2.80
C GLU A 47 -8.67 -12.52 -1.60
N TRP A 48 -8.58 -11.91 -0.40
CA TRP A 48 -9.16 -12.47 0.81
C TRP A 48 -10.67 -12.65 0.69
N MET A 49 -11.40 -11.68 0.15
CA MET A 49 -12.84 -11.78 -0.04
C MET A 49 -13.22 -12.93 -0.98
N LYS A 50 -12.50 -13.12 -2.09
CA LYS A 50 -12.70 -14.24 -3.02
C LYS A 50 -12.36 -15.59 -2.38
N ASP A 51 -11.26 -15.65 -1.65
CA ASP A 51 -10.82 -16.89 -1.00
C ASP A 51 -11.79 -17.29 0.12
N ARG A 52 -12.38 -16.36 0.85
CA ARG A 52 -13.44 -16.65 1.82
C ARG A 52 -14.63 -17.37 1.19
N GLU A 53 -15.08 -16.92 0.04
CA GLU A 53 -16.15 -17.60 -0.72
C GLU A 53 -15.70 -18.98 -1.17
N THR A 54 -14.50 -19.09 -1.72
CA THR A 54 -13.93 -20.35 -2.23
C THR A 54 -13.83 -21.42 -1.15
N TYR A 55 -13.37 -21.04 0.05
CA TYR A 55 -13.16 -21.96 1.18
C TYR A 55 -14.34 -21.99 2.15
N ASN A 56 -15.44 -21.29 1.83
CA ASN A 56 -16.63 -21.19 2.68
C ASN A 56 -16.32 -20.74 4.12
N ILE A 57 -15.44 -19.73 4.26
CA ILE A 57 -15.07 -19.13 5.53
C ILE A 57 -16.15 -18.13 5.92
N THR A 58 -17.04 -18.52 6.84
CA THR A 58 -18.19 -17.70 7.25
C THR A 58 -17.96 -16.94 8.54
N ASN A 59 -17.08 -17.44 9.42
CA ASN A 59 -16.73 -16.81 10.69
C ASN A 59 -15.38 -16.12 10.57
N ASP A 60 -15.37 -14.79 10.67
CA ASP A 60 -14.17 -13.99 10.53
C ASP A 60 -14.21 -12.69 11.35
N CYS A 61 -13.10 -11.98 11.32
CA CYS A 61 -12.92 -10.74 12.05
C CYS A 61 -13.78 -9.56 11.57
N PHE A 62 -14.47 -9.66 10.45
CA PHE A 62 -15.32 -8.58 9.97
C PHE A 62 -16.65 -8.47 10.70
N ASN A 63 -16.98 -9.47 11.48
CA ASN A 63 -18.12 -9.42 12.39
C ASN A 63 -17.79 -8.66 13.69
N TRP A 64 -16.56 -8.20 13.84
CA TRP A 64 -16.16 -7.44 15.02
C TRP A 64 -16.91 -6.11 15.12
N SER A 65 -17.37 -5.81 16.34
CA SER A 65 -17.98 -4.53 16.68
C SER A 65 -17.29 -3.94 17.91
N PRO A 66 -16.91 -2.65 17.88
CA PRO A 66 -16.36 -1.97 19.06
C PRO A 66 -17.31 -2.00 20.27
N GLN A 67 -18.60 -2.20 20.03
CA GLN A 67 -19.64 -2.29 21.07
C GLN A 67 -19.77 -3.69 21.67
N ASP A 68 -19.11 -4.69 21.10
CA ASP A 68 -19.08 -6.05 21.65
C ASP A 68 -17.72 -6.34 22.29
N PRO A 69 -17.59 -6.15 23.62
CA PRO A 69 -16.32 -6.35 24.31
C PRO A 69 -15.94 -7.84 24.48
N GLN A 70 -16.77 -8.76 24.02
CA GLN A 70 -16.50 -10.20 24.14
C GLN A 70 -15.61 -10.73 23.00
N ILE A 71 -15.37 -9.91 21.97
CA ILE A 71 -14.52 -10.28 20.85
C ILE A 71 -13.12 -9.73 21.08
N ASP A 72 -12.26 -10.51 21.72
CA ASP A 72 -10.92 -10.12 22.14
C ASP A 72 -9.91 -10.06 20.98
N SER A 73 -10.11 -10.86 19.92
CA SER A 73 -9.14 -10.95 18.82
C SER A 73 -9.79 -11.47 17.54
N PRO A 74 -9.45 -10.90 16.38
CA PRO A 74 -9.88 -11.40 15.07
C PRO A 74 -9.61 -12.90 14.88
N THR A 75 -8.49 -13.40 15.38
CA THR A 75 -8.11 -14.82 15.24
C THR A 75 -8.98 -15.77 16.06
N THR A 76 -9.67 -15.29 17.08
CA THR A 76 -10.61 -16.12 17.87
C THR A 76 -11.97 -16.29 17.19
N LEU A 77 -12.26 -15.47 16.17
CA LEU A 77 -13.51 -15.55 15.42
C LEU A 77 -13.48 -16.60 14.31
N MET A 78 -12.31 -17.04 13.91
CA MET A 78 -12.14 -18.06 12.89
C MET A 78 -12.29 -19.45 13.52
N ASP A 79 -13.08 -20.32 12.90
CA ASP A 79 -13.08 -21.73 13.27
C ASP A 79 -11.72 -22.41 12.97
N GLU A 80 -11.51 -23.60 13.51
CA GLU A 80 -10.23 -24.31 13.39
C GLU A 80 -9.88 -24.60 11.92
N ASN A 81 -10.85 -24.96 11.09
CA ASN A 81 -10.63 -25.24 9.69
C ASN A 81 -10.21 -23.97 8.93
N ALA A 82 -10.94 -22.86 9.14
CA ALA A 82 -10.63 -21.57 8.54
C ALA A 82 -9.23 -21.07 8.96
N ARG A 83 -8.85 -21.25 10.23
CA ARG A 83 -7.51 -20.91 10.72
C ARG A 83 -6.42 -21.73 10.06
N ASN A 84 -6.63 -23.03 9.89
CA ASN A 84 -5.66 -23.92 9.25
C ASN A 84 -5.46 -23.52 7.77
N ILE A 85 -6.54 -23.28 7.04
CA ILE A 85 -6.47 -22.81 5.64
C ILE A 85 -5.74 -21.45 5.60
N TYR A 86 -6.13 -20.51 6.46
CA TYR A 86 -5.53 -19.19 6.47
C TYR A 86 -4.02 -19.24 6.70
N PHE A 87 -3.55 -19.89 7.75
CA PHE A 87 -2.12 -19.87 8.09
C PHE A 87 -1.25 -20.73 7.16
N ASN A 88 -1.77 -21.83 6.62
CA ASN A 88 -0.98 -22.76 5.83
C ASN A 88 -1.01 -22.47 4.33
N GLU A 89 -2.10 -21.88 3.82
CA GLU A 89 -2.30 -21.68 2.39
C GLU A 89 -2.38 -20.19 2.03
N LEU A 90 -3.21 -19.42 2.74
CA LEU A 90 -3.55 -18.06 2.33
C LEU A 90 -2.57 -17.01 2.83
N TYR A 91 -2.09 -17.13 4.06
CA TYR A 91 -1.17 -16.15 4.64
C TYR A 91 0.13 -15.98 3.83
N PRO A 92 0.80 -17.05 3.35
CA PRO A 92 1.95 -16.90 2.46
C PRO A 92 1.60 -16.17 1.15
N LYS A 93 0.45 -16.50 0.55
CA LYS A 93 -0.07 -15.85 -0.67
C LYS A 93 -0.29 -14.36 -0.45
N TYR A 94 -0.95 -13.98 0.64
CA TYR A 94 -1.25 -12.58 0.94
C TYR A 94 -0.01 -11.78 1.33
N THR A 95 0.93 -12.41 2.02
CA THR A 95 2.23 -11.80 2.32
C THR A 95 2.97 -11.44 1.03
N GLU A 96 2.93 -12.31 0.04
CA GLU A 96 3.55 -12.04 -1.26
C GLU A 96 2.81 -10.94 -2.04
N ALA A 97 1.48 -11.01 -2.09
CA ALA A 97 0.65 -10.01 -2.77
C ALA A 97 0.75 -8.60 -2.17
N SER A 98 1.07 -8.51 -0.87
CA SER A 98 1.20 -7.22 -0.16
C SER A 98 2.62 -6.68 -0.12
N LYS A 99 3.58 -7.30 -0.83
CA LYS A 99 4.95 -6.79 -0.87
C LYS A 99 5.04 -5.47 -1.61
N LEU A 100 5.69 -4.51 -0.98
CA LEU A 100 6.06 -3.28 -1.66
C LEU A 100 7.17 -3.56 -2.68
N VAL A 101 6.86 -3.34 -3.95
CA VAL A 101 7.82 -3.47 -5.03
C VAL A 101 8.38 -2.08 -5.35
N PRO A 102 9.68 -1.83 -5.10
CA PRO A 102 10.28 -0.54 -5.41
C PRO A 102 10.34 -0.31 -6.92
N VAL A 103 10.02 0.90 -7.35
CA VAL A 103 10.17 1.36 -8.73
C VAL A 103 11.25 2.43 -8.75
N ASP A 104 12.35 2.14 -9.45
CA ASP A 104 13.49 3.03 -9.57
C ASP A 104 13.39 3.94 -10.80
N SER A 105 13.74 5.19 -10.62
CA SER A 105 13.91 6.17 -11.66
C SER A 105 15.09 7.10 -11.36
N THR A 106 15.44 7.97 -12.28
CA THR A 106 16.48 8.98 -12.09
C THR A 106 15.93 10.35 -12.45
N ALA A 107 16.19 11.32 -11.60
CA ALA A 107 15.87 12.72 -11.87
C ALA A 107 17.10 13.58 -11.64
N THR A 108 17.20 14.71 -12.38
CA THR A 108 18.32 15.66 -12.24
C THR A 108 17.88 16.84 -11.38
N VAL A 109 18.76 17.30 -10.50
CA VAL A 109 18.53 18.53 -9.75
C VAL A 109 18.88 19.71 -10.63
N GLU A 110 17.88 20.45 -11.09
CA GLU A 110 18.06 21.61 -11.93
C GLU A 110 17.83 22.90 -11.13
N TYR A 111 18.77 23.86 -11.26
CA TYR A 111 18.71 25.15 -10.54
C TYR A 111 18.49 25.01 -9.04
N GLY A 112 19.01 23.93 -8.43
CA GLY A 112 18.87 23.63 -7.01
C GLY A 112 17.52 23.01 -6.62
N LYS A 113 16.72 22.56 -7.59
CA LYS A 113 15.43 21.93 -7.36
C LYS A 113 15.36 20.55 -7.99
N LEU A 114 14.80 19.60 -7.27
CA LEU A 114 14.41 18.30 -7.78
C LEU A 114 12.89 18.26 -7.96
N ILE A 115 12.46 17.94 -9.16
CA ILE A 115 11.04 17.80 -9.49
C ILE A 115 10.70 16.33 -9.68
N ILE A 116 9.67 15.87 -8.97
CA ILE A 116 9.12 14.51 -9.09
C ILE A 116 7.64 14.65 -9.44
N ASN A 117 7.26 14.12 -10.58
CA ASN A 117 5.87 14.02 -10.99
C ASN A 117 5.39 12.58 -10.78
N THR A 118 4.21 12.42 -10.23
CA THR A 118 3.57 11.12 -10.04
C THR A 118 2.06 11.26 -10.15
N GLU A 119 1.42 10.20 -10.59
CA GLU A 119 -0.02 10.05 -10.49
C GLU A 119 -0.31 9.03 -9.39
N LEU A 120 -1.23 9.35 -8.50
CA LEU A 120 -1.68 8.45 -7.45
C LEU A 120 -3.11 8.02 -7.70
N ASP A 121 -3.32 6.72 -7.70
CA ASP A 121 -4.63 6.11 -7.72
C ASP A 121 -5.48 6.54 -6.51
N PRO A 122 -6.80 6.37 -6.57
CA PRO A 122 -7.66 6.57 -5.40
C PRO A 122 -7.13 5.76 -4.20
N HIS A 123 -7.14 6.38 -3.02
CA HIS A 123 -6.68 5.77 -1.77
C HIS A 123 -5.22 5.30 -1.73
N ALA A 124 -4.44 5.59 -2.77
CA ALA A 124 -3.02 5.22 -2.81
C ALA A 124 -2.15 6.09 -1.92
N VAL A 125 -1.05 5.49 -1.47
CA VAL A 125 0.03 6.17 -0.73
C VAL A 125 1.34 5.91 -1.46
N VAL A 126 2.17 6.95 -1.62
CA VAL A 126 3.53 6.82 -2.14
C VAL A 126 4.57 7.32 -1.14
N PHE A 127 5.64 6.57 -1.04
CA PHE A 127 6.86 6.98 -0.34
C PHE A 127 8.01 7.04 -1.35
N PHE A 128 8.79 8.12 -1.31
CA PHE A 128 10.00 8.27 -2.13
C PHE A 128 11.25 8.22 -1.25
N GLU A 129 12.20 7.41 -1.67
CA GLU A 129 13.57 7.42 -1.20
C GLU A 129 14.46 8.09 -2.26
N LEU A 130 15.26 9.06 -1.84
CA LEU A 130 16.09 9.87 -2.71
C LEU A 130 17.57 9.64 -2.39
N THR A 131 18.32 9.10 -3.35
CA THR A 131 19.75 8.82 -3.18
C THR A 131 20.56 9.60 -4.19
N PRO A 132 21.33 10.62 -3.78
CA PRO A 132 22.22 11.35 -4.68
C PRO A 132 23.23 10.40 -5.32
N GLN A 133 23.40 10.56 -6.63
CA GLN A 133 24.43 9.83 -7.38
C GLN A 133 25.68 10.72 -7.48
N GLY A 134 26.82 10.12 -7.16
CA GLY A 134 28.11 10.80 -7.12
C GLY A 134 28.62 11.32 -8.48
#